data_0d54bed4203a5dccb1f52ec7e88fd6b8
#
_entry.id   0d54bed4203a5dccb1f52ec7e88fd6b8
#
_cell.length_a   1.000
_cell.length_b   1.000
_cell.length_c   1.000
_cell.angle_alpha   90.00
_cell.angle_beta   90.00
_cell.angle_gamma   90.00
#
_symmetry.space_group_name_H-M   'P 1'
#
loop_
_entity.id
_entity.type
_entity.pdbx_description
1 polymer ?
#
loop_
_entity_poly.entity_id
_entity_poly.type
_entity_poly.pdbx_seq_one_letter_code
_entity_poly.pdbx_strand_id
1 'polypeptide(L)'
;MKDQLETGVLEHVGEDVPLPGWAYYMPHHAVVRKEKITTKVRIVCDASSKTAGPSLNEVLHEGPCLLPELVKVLIRFRMFRVGVVADIEKAFLQIEVAEKDRDYLRVLWIRDINAKVHEYQTLRFTRCVFGVTSSPFHLMATLNHHFAKYAEAYPEVVQELGHCMYVDDLTSGADTDAEGFALVKAAKAILAEGGFNLRKFVSNSKTLDATIASYLGPVSNTAADASD
;
A
#
# COMPACT_ATOMS: atom_id res chain seq x y z
N MET A 1 2.04 9.15 13.33
CA MET A 1 0.85 8.81 14.15
C MET A 1 -0.24 9.88 14.07
N LYS A 2 0.06 11.17 14.28
CA LYS A 2 -0.98 12.22 14.24
C LYS A 2 -1.72 12.24 12.88
N ASP A 3 -0.98 12.30 11.78
CA ASP A 3 -1.54 12.28 10.42
C ASP A 3 -2.37 11.01 10.14
N GLN A 4 -1.95 9.86 10.69
CA GLN A 4 -2.69 8.61 10.53
C GLN A 4 -3.99 8.58 11.35
N LEU A 5 -4.05 9.27 12.49
CA LEU A 5 -5.29 9.49 13.23
C LEU A 5 -6.22 10.45 12.47
N GLU A 6 -5.68 11.55 11.95
CA GLU A 6 -6.45 12.54 11.18
C GLU A 6 -7.05 11.94 9.89
N THR A 7 -6.33 11.01 9.26
CA THR A 7 -6.79 10.31 8.05
C THR A 7 -7.62 9.05 8.33
N GLY A 8 -7.84 8.70 9.61
CA GLY A 8 -8.60 7.51 9.99
C GLY A 8 -7.90 6.17 9.73
N VAL A 9 -6.60 6.17 9.45
CA VAL A 9 -5.77 4.95 9.35
C VAL A 9 -5.55 4.33 10.73
N LEU A 10 -5.48 5.17 11.76
CA LEU A 10 -5.50 4.79 13.16
C LEU A 10 -6.77 5.32 13.82
N GLU A 11 -7.23 4.62 14.85
CA GLU A 11 -8.30 5.06 15.73
C GLU A 11 -7.92 4.85 17.19
N HIS A 12 -8.52 5.63 18.09
CA HIS A 12 -8.38 5.44 19.52
C HIS A 12 -9.20 4.23 19.97
N VAL A 13 -8.61 3.41 20.82
CA VAL A 13 -9.35 2.40 21.58
C VAL A 13 -9.77 3.03 22.89
N GLY A 14 -11.10 3.12 23.15
CA GLY A 14 -11.64 3.68 24.38
C GLY A 14 -11.16 2.93 25.62
N GLU A 15 -10.99 3.64 26.72
CA GLU A 15 -10.55 3.07 28.00
C GLU A 15 -11.61 2.09 28.55
N ASP A 16 -12.88 2.33 28.25
CA ASP A 16 -14.02 1.51 28.69
C ASP A 16 -14.32 0.31 27.77
N VAL A 17 -13.57 0.13 26.69
CA VAL A 17 -13.73 -1.03 25.81
C VAL A 17 -13.13 -2.24 26.50
N PRO A 18 -13.94 -3.26 26.90
CA PRO A 18 -13.42 -4.46 27.49
C PRO A 18 -12.33 -5.04 26.58
N LEU A 19 -11.19 -5.42 27.16
CA LEU A 19 -10.18 -6.15 26.43
C LEU A 19 -10.86 -7.41 25.86
N PRO A 20 -10.96 -7.59 24.56
CA PRO A 20 -11.40 -8.85 24.00
C PRO A 20 -10.46 -9.94 24.55
N GLY A 21 -10.93 -11.15 24.69
CA GLY A 21 -10.12 -12.28 25.18
C GLY A 21 -8.85 -12.52 24.36
N TRP A 22 -8.67 -11.75 23.28
CA TRP A 22 -7.55 -11.75 22.35
C TRP A 22 -7.33 -10.32 21.84
N ALA A 23 -6.16 -9.81 22.06
CA ALA A 23 -5.67 -8.55 21.48
C ALA A 23 -4.17 -8.67 21.27
N TYR A 24 -3.65 -8.10 20.20
CA TYR A 24 -2.22 -8.09 19.95
C TYR A 24 -1.68 -6.67 19.85
N TYR A 25 -0.61 -6.40 20.57
CA TYR A 25 0.07 -5.10 20.57
C TYR A 25 1.38 -5.20 19.80
N MET A 26 1.41 -4.64 18.60
CA MET A 26 2.60 -4.63 17.75
C MET A 26 3.62 -3.62 18.27
N PRO A 27 4.85 -4.05 18.56
CA PRO A 27 5.96 -3.12 18.71
C PRO A 27 6.16 -2.32 17.42
N HIS A 28 6.61 -1.08 17.54
CA HIS A 28 6.85 -0.24 16.39
C HIS A 28 8.07 0.65 16.63
N HIS A 29 8.71 1.06 15.54
CA HIS A 29 9.83 1.99 15.57
C HIS A 29 9.80 2.91 14.35
N ALA A 30 10.52 4.03 14.45
CA ALA A 30 10.65 4.97 13.36
C ALA A 30 11.87 4.61 12.49
N VAL A 31 11.67 4.49 11.18
CA VAL A 31 12.75 4.43 10.19
C VAL A 31 12.90 5.78 9.53
N VAL A 32 14.06 6.42 9.74
CA VAL A 32 14.37 7.74 9.20
C VAL A 32 15.18 7.59 7.92
N ARG A 33 14.66 8.11 6.80
CA ARG A 33 15.34 8.13 5.49
C ARG A 33 15.67 9.58 5.10
N LYS A 34 16.86 10.05 5.45
CA LYS A 34 17.30 11.44 5.22
C LYS A 34 17.36 11.83 3.74
N GLU A 35 17.54 10.85 2.86
CA GLU A 35 17.75 11.04 1.40
C GLU A 35 16.44 11.21 0.61
N LYS A 36 15.28 10.91 1.21
CA LYS A 36 13.99 11.02 0.53
C LYS A 36 13.36 12.39 0.76
N ILE A 37 12.89 12.99 -0.34
CA ILE A 37 12.27 14.33 -0.32
C ILE A 37 10.88 14.26 0.31
N THR A 38 10.15 13.16 0.13
CA THR A 38 8.72 13.02 0.46
C THR A 38 8.46 12.39 1.83
N THR A 39 9.17 11.34 2.23
CA THR A 39 8.93 10.68 3.53
C THR A 39 10.22 10.50 4.30
N LYS A 40 10.46 11.40 5.24
CA LYS A 40 11.65 11.35 6.10
C LYS A 40 11.53 10.32 7.21
N VAL A 41 10.32 10.06 7.70
CA VAL A 41 10.07 9.16 8.84
C VAL A 41 8.96 8.17 8.49
N ARG A 42 9.24 6.87 8.58
CA ARG A 42 8.25 5.80 8.44
C ARG A 42 8.08 5.08 9.77
N ILE A 43 6.85 4.84 10.16
CA ILE A 43 6.52 3.98 11.29
C ILE A 43 6.47 2.55 10.75
N VAL A 44 7.29 1.68 11.33
CA VAL A 44 7.34 0.26 10.99
C VAL A 44 6.84 -0.53 12.19
N CYS A 45 5.79 -1.32 11.99
CA CYS A 45 5.26 -2.24 12.97
C CYS A 45 5.91 -3.62 12.82
N ASP A 46 6.18 -4.28 13.93
CA ASP A 46 6.76 -5.62 13.96
C ASP A 46 5.72 -6.64 14.42
N ALA A 47 5.00 -7.21 13.45
CA ALA A 47 4.04 -8.29 13.70
C ALA A 47 4.72 -9.66 13.95
N SER A 48 6.03 -9.75 13.78
CA SER A 48 6.82 -10.97 14.07
C SER A 48 7.47 -10.96 15.44
N SER A 49 7.34 -9.86 16.20
CA SER A 49 7.87 -9.77 17.56
C SER A 49 7.18 -10.76 18.49
N LYS A 50 7.96 -11.34 19.39
CA LYS A 50 7.47 -12.29 20.41
C LYS A 50 7.75 -11.73 21.80
N THR A 51 6.79 -11.92 22.71
CA THR A 51 6.97 -11.68 24.14
C THR A 51 6.80 -12.96 24.92
N ALA A 52 5.60 -13.26 25.39
CA ALA A 52 5.30 -14.48 26.17
C ALA A 52 4.53 -15.56 25.39
N GLY A 53 4.38 -15.39 24.07
CA GLY A 53 3.60 -16.29 23.21
C GLY A 53 4.02 -16.20 21.75
N PRO A 54 3.24 -16.78 20.84
CA PRO A 54 3.49 -16.68 19.40
C PRO A 54 3.34 -15.23 18.93
N SER A 55 4.06 -14.88 17.87
CA SER A 55 3.89 -13.59 17.19
C SER A 55 2.56 -13.55 16.42
N LEU A 56 2.11 -12.34 16.07
CA LEU A 56 0.91 -12.20 15.23
C LEU A 56 1.05 -12.95 13.91
N ASN A 57 2.20 -12.84 13.26
CA ASN A 57 2.47 -13.51 11.99
C ASN A 57 2.50 -15.05 12.08
N GLU A 58 2.76 -15.63 13.26
CA GLU A 58 2.71 -17.08 13.44
C GLU A 58 1.28 -17.62 13.64
N VAL A 59 0.35 -16.81 14.08
CA VAL A 59 -1.04 -17.21 14.32
C VAL A 59 -2.00 -16.78 13.21
N LEU A 60 -1.58 -15.85 12.35
CA LEU A 60 -2.36 -15.43 11.19
C LEU A 60 -2.18 -16.42 10.03
N HIS A 61 -3.28 -16.73 9.36
CA HIS A 61 -3.23 -17.39 8.07
C HIS A 61 -2.82 -16.36 6.99
N GLU A 62 -1.71 -16.61 6.31
CA GLU A 62 -1.18 -15.68 5.30
C GLU A 62 -2.03 -15.57 4.03
N GLY A 63 -2.86 -16.60 3.76
CA GLY A 63 -3.62 -16.74 2.52
C GLY A 63 -2.79 -17.39 1.40
N PRO A 64 -3.44 -17.82 0.29
CA PRO A 64 -2.72 -18.31 -0.88
C PRO A 64 -1.90 -17.18 -1.54
N CYS A 65 -0.76 -17.53 -2.11
CA CYS A 65 0.03 -16.57 -2.87
C CYS A 65 -0.69 -16.21 -4.18
N LEU A 66 -1.16 -14.97 -4.27
CA LEU A 66 -1.80 -14.40 -5.46
C LEU A 66 -0.86 -13.55 -6.30
N LEU A 67 0.39 -13.40 -5.86
CA LEU A 67 1.41 -12.65 -6.60
C LEU A 67 1.84 -13.42 -7.86
N PRO A 68 2.00 -12.76 -9.00
CA PRO A 68 2.67 -13.39 -10.13
C PRO A 68 4.13 -13.72 -9.78
N GLU A 69 4.70 -14.71 -10.44
CA GLU A 69 6.11 -15.03 -10.25
C GLU A 69 6.99 -13.86 -10.70
N LEU A 70 7.79 -13.29 -9.79
CA LEU A 70 8.62 -12.12 -10.06
C LEU A 70 9.50 -12.29 -11.30
N VAL A 71 10.05 -13.49 -11.52
CA VAL A 71 10.87 -13.77 -12.69
C VAL A 71 10.06 -13.62 -13.99
N LYS A 72 8.80 -14.06 -14.01
CA LYS A 72 7.91 -13.91 -15.17
C LYS A 72 7.58 -12.43 -15.41
N VAL A 73 7.32 -11.67 -14.36
CA VAL A 73 7.09 -10.21 -14.46
C VAL A 73 8.31 -9.52 -15.08
N LEU A 74 9.52 -9.82 -14.59
CA LEU A 74 10.75 -9.20 -15.07
C LEU A 74 11.11 -9.62 -16.51
N ILE A 75 10.89 -10.90 -16.88
CA ILE A 75 11.10 -11.35 -18.27
C ILE A 75 10.12 -10.64 -19.19
N ARG A 76 8.83 -10.61 -18.84
CA ARG A 76 7.78 -9.92 -19.62
C ARG A 76 8.12 -8.45 -19.81
N PHE A 77 8.51 -7.74 -18.74
CA PHE A 77 8.93 -6.34 -18.81
C PHE A 77 10.05 -6.10 -19.81
N ARG A 78 11.00 -7.02 -19.91
CA ARG A 78 12.14 -6.92 -20.85
C ARG A 78 11.76 -7.20 -22.31
N MET A 79 10.58 -7.73 -22.58
CA MET A 79 10.11 -7.96 -23.96
C MET A 79 9.60 -6.69 -24.63
N PHE A 80 9.22 -5.69 -23.85
CA PHE A 80 8.71 -4.42 -24.36
C PHE A 80 9.83 -3.47 -24.79
N ARG A 81 9.59 -2.77 -25.88
CA ARG A 81 10.49 -1.71 -26.36
C ARG A 81 10.44 -0.47 -25.45
N VAL A 82 9.24 -0.11 -24.99
CA VAL A 82 8.97 0.99 -24.09
C VAL A 82 8.50 0.41 -22.77
N GLY A 83 9.36 0.43 -21.76
CA GLY A 83 9.02 -0.02 -20.42
C GLY A 83 8.38 1.11 -19.60
N VAL A 84 7.41 0.78 -18.75
CA VAL A 84 6.74 1.70 -17.84
C VAL A 84 6.69 1.07 -16.46
N VAL A 85 7.07 1.84 -15.45
CA VAL A 85 6.91 1.46 -14.04
C VAL A 85 6.15 2.56 -13.29
N ALA A 86 5.38 2.16 -12.29
CA ALA A 86 4.67 3.06 -11.40
C ALA A 86 4.41 2.36 -10.05
N ASP A 87 4.05 3.10 -8.99
CA ASP A 87 3.67 2.55 -7.71
C ASP A 87 2.27 2.98 -7.28
N ILE A 88 1.58 2.13 -6.51
CA ILE A 88 0.32 2.47 -5.86
C ILE A 88 0.63 3.16 -4.54
N GLU A 89 0.12 4.39 -4.39
CA GLU A 89 0.29 5.16 -3.16
C GLU A 89 -0.33 4.46 -1.96
N LYS A 90 0.51 4.18 -0.94
CA LYS A 90 0.03 3.61 0.34
C LYS A 90 -0.88 2.38 0.15
N ALA A 91 -0.55 1.49 -0.78
CA ALA A 91 -1.43 0.42 -1.25
C ALA A 91 -2.10 -0.38 -0.12
N PHE A 92 -1.35 -0.82 0.90
CA PHE A 92 -1.92 -1.55 2.03
C PHE A 92 -2.89 -0.70 2.86
N LEU A 93 -2.61 0.60 3.02
CA LEU A 93 -3.45 1.51 3.77
C LEU A 93 -4.77 1.85 3.05
N GLN A 94 -4.95 1.43 1.79
CA GLN A 94 -6.24 1.53 1.09
C GLN A 94 -7.19 0.37 1.47
N ILE A 95 -6.66 -0.71 2.05
CA ILE A 95 -7.44 -1.90 2.41
C ILE A 95 -7.95 -1.78 3.84
N GLU A 96 -9.27 -1.69 4.00
CA GLU A 96 -9.90 -1.61 5.31
C GLU A 96 -9.93 -2.97 6.01
N VAL A 97 -9.63 -2.96 7.31
CA VAL A 97 -9.75 -4.13 8.18
C VAL A 97 -11.11 -4.09 8.88
N ALA A 98 -11.82 -5.21 8.84
CA ALA A 98 -13.11 -5.34 9.52
C ALA A 98 -12.97 -5.01 11.01
N GLU A 99 -13.92 -4.28 11.58
CA GLU A 99 -13.84 -3.77 12.96
C GLU A 99 -13.54 -4.86 13.99
N LYS A 100 -14.15 -6.03 13.84
CA LYS A 100 -13.94 -7.20 14.70
C LYS A 100 -12.49 -7.72 14.72
N ASP A 101 -11.69 -7.41 13.68
CA ASP A 101 -10.32 -7.90 13.51
C ASP A 101 -9.28 -6.82 13.83
N ARG A 102 -9.67 -5.56 14.06
CA ARG A 102 -8.74 -4.44 14.31
C ARG A 102 -7.97 -4.58 15.62
N ASP A 103 -8.49 -5.33 16.58
CA ASP A 103 -7.84 -5.53 17.87
C ASP A 103 -6.57 -6.41 17.80
N TYR A 104 -6.33 -7.09 16.69
CA TYR A 104 -5.04 -7.72 16.40
C TYR A 104 -3.96 -6.72 15.96
N LEU A 105 -4.34 -5.47 15.63
CA LEU A 105 -3.46 -4.44 15.08
C LEU A 105 -3.30 -3.25 16.05
N ARG A 106 -3.27 -3.51 17.36
CA ARG A 106 -3.08 -2.48 18.39
C ARG A 106 -1.62 -2.06 18.48
N VAL A 107 -1.43 -0.79 18.86
CA VAL A 107 -0.12 -0.21 19.21
C VAL A 107 -0.27 0.66 20.45
N LEU A 108 0.77 0.73 21.26
CA LEU A 108 0.85 1.66 22.40
C LEU A 108 1.54 2.94 21.96
N TRP A 109 0.98 4.07 22.28
CA TRP A 109 1.55 5.38 21.95
C TRP A 109 1.59 6.29 23.17
N ILE A 110 2.66 7.08 23.30
CA ILE A 110 2.79 8.08 24.36
C ILE A 110 1.89 9.28 24.01
N ARG A 111 1.02 9.71 24.92
CA ARG A 111 0.11 10.87 24.72
C ARG A 111 0.90 12.16 24.55
N ASP A 112 1.83 12.43 25.46
CA ASP A 112 2.70 13.59 25.42
C ASP A 112 4.13 13.18 25.77
N ILE A 113 5.03 13.33 24.79
CA ILE A 113 6.46 13.02 24.95
C ILE A 113 7.17 14.00 25.88
N ASN A 114 6.62 15.21 26.07
CA ASN A 114 7.21 16.24 26.90
C ASN A 114 6.70 16.19 28.37
N ALA A 115 5.74 15.34 28.66
CA ALA A 115 5.23 15.17 30.01
C ALA A 115 6.29 14.57 30.94
N LYS A 116 6.33 15.00 32.22
CA LYS A 116 7.23 14.42 33.23
C LYS A 116 6.93 12.96 33.54
N VAL A 117 5.66 12.58 33.42
CA VAL A 117 5.18 11.20 33.53
C VAL A 117 4.52 10.83 32.21
N HIS A 118 5.02 9.76 31.57
CA HIS A 118 4.47 9.33 30.29
C HIS A 118 3.20 8.51 30.49
N GLU A 119 2.10 9.03 29.96
CA GLU A 119 0.86 8.28 29.84
C GLU A 119 0.79 7.62 28.47
N TYR A 120 0.40 6.35 28.44
CA TYR A 120 0.19 5.60 27.23
C TYR A 120 -1.28 5.60 26.84
N GLN A 121 -1.52 5.63 25.55
CA GLN A 121 -2.83 5.41 24.96
C GLN A 121 -2.76 4.22 24.00
N THR A 122 -3.87 3.50 23.88
CA THR A 122 -4.00 2.41 22.92
C THR A 122 -4.60 2.98 21.64
N LEU A 123 -3.88 2.73 20.54
CA LEU A 123 -4.37 2.96 19.19
C LEU A 123 -4.50 1.62 18.48
N ARG A 124 -5.36 1.53 17.45
CA ARG A 124 -5.42 0.37 16.57
C ARG A 124 -5.54 0.80 15.11
N PHE A 125 -4.94 0.03 14.21
CA PHE A 125 -5.05 0.26 12.79
C PHE A 125 -6.43 -0.17 12.28
N THR A 126 -7.01 0.66 11.44
CA THR A 126 -8.25 0.38 10.69
C THR A 126 -7.96 -0.18 9.30
N ARG A 127 -6.69 -0.20 8.90
CA ARG A 127 -6.19 -0.55 7.58
C ARG A 127 -5.13 -1.66 7.67
N CYS A 128 -4.94 -2.39 6.56
CA CYS A 128 -3.82 -3.32 6.45
C CYS A 128 -2.51 -2.56 6.59
N VAL A 129 -1.53 -3.16 7.25
CA VAL A 129 -0.22 -2.55 7.50
C VAL A 129 0.92 -3.39 6.97
N PHE A 130 2.05 -2.75 6.69
CA PHE A 130 3.28 -3.44 6.35
C PHE A 130 3.77 -4.30 7.52
N GLY A 131 4.35 -5.46 7.22
CA GLY A 131 4.89 -6.39 8.20
C GLY A 131 3.91 -7.45 8.69
N VAL A 132 2.62 -7.34 8.39
CA VAL A 132 1.62 -8.39 8.64
C VAL A 132 1.60 -9.37 7.47
N THR A 133 1.75 -10.67 7.77
CA THR A 133 1.97 -11.73 6.77
C THR A 133 0.82 -11.87 5.76
N SER A 134 -0.43 -11.57 6.17
CA SER A 134 -1.61 -11.63 5.30
C SER A 134 -1.82 -10.39 4.42
N SER A 135 -1.10 -9.28 4.66
CA SER A 135 -1.34 -8.01 3.94
C SER A 135 -1.13 -8.13 2.41
N PRO A 136 -0.09 -8.84 1.89
CA PRO A 136 0.06 -9.03 0.45
C PRO A 136 -1.11 -9.78 -0.19
N PHE A 137 -1.63 -10.80 0.49
CA PHE A 137 -2.82 -11.53 0.03
C PHE A 137 -4.03 -10.59 -0.06
N HIS A 138 -4.32 -9.82 0.99
CA HIS A 138 -5.46 -8.91 1.00
C HIS A 138 -5.37 -7.87 -0.12
N LEU A 139 -4.19 -7.30 -0.36
CA LEU A 139 -3.98 -6.35 -1.44
C LEU A 139 -4.26 -6.99 -2.81
N MET A 140 -3.61 -8.12 -3.11
CA MET A 140 -3.77 -8.77 -4.41
C MET A 140 -5.18 -9.32 -4.62
N ALA A 141 -5.83 -9.85 -3.59
CA ALA A 141 -7.22 -10.30 -3.67
C ALA A 141 -8.17 -9.14 -3.99
N THR A 142 -7.96 -7.97 -3.34
CA THR A 142 -8.76 -6.77 -3.60
C THR A 142 -8.54 -6.24 -5.00
N LEU A 143 -7.28 -6.16 -5.46
CA LEU A 143 -6.94 -5.72 -6.82
C LEU A 143 -7.55 -6.67 -7.86
N ASN A 144 -7.39 -7.99 -7.70
CA ASN A 144 -7.94 -8.97 -8.63
C ASN A 144 -9.48 -8.91 -8.69
N HIS A 145 -10.14 -8.77 -7.52
CA HIS A 145 -11.60 -8.59 -7.46
C HIS A 145 -12.03 -7.28 -8.17
N HIS A 146 -11.27 -6.22 -7.98
CA HIS A 146 -11.53 -4.94 -8.63
C HIS A 146 -11.35 -5.04 -10.16
N PHE A 147 -10.26 -5.62 -10.63
CA PHE A 147 -9.97 -5.82 -12.06
C PHE A 147 -11.04 -6.66 -12.76
N ALA A 148 -11.58 -7.68 -12.09
CA ALA A 148 -12.63 -8.53 -12.66
C ALA A 148 -13.88 -7.74 -13.09
N LYS A 149 -14.17 -6.58 -12.48
CA LYS A 149 -15.30 -5.71 -12.87
C LYS A 149 -15.11 -5.06 -14.26
N TYR A 150 -13.87 -4.98 -14.74
CA TYR A 150 -13.50 -4.33 -16.00
C TYR A 150 -13.12 -5.33 -17.10
N ALA A 151 -13.19 -6.64 -16.80
CA ALA A 151 -12.75 -7.67 -17.72
C ALA A 151 -13.51 -7.69 -19.06
N GLU A 152 -14.79 -7.30 -19.08
CA GLU A 152 -15.60 -7.20 -20.32
C GLU A 152 -15.27 -5.92 -21.10
N ALA A 153 -15.09 -4.80 -20.41
CA ALA A 153 -14.87 -3.48 -21.05
C ALA A 153 -13.42 -3.27 -21.50
N TYR A 154 -12.46 -3.83 -20.77
CA TYR A 154 -11.02 -3.63 -21.00
C TYR A 154 -10.24 -4.96 -20.83
N PRO A 155 -10.56 -6.01 -21.64
CA PRO A 155 -10.01 -7.35 -21.42
C PRO A 155 -8.47 -7.38 -21.49
N GLU A 156 -7.86 -6.71 -22.47
CA GLU A 156 -6.41 -6.69 -22.65
C GLU A 156 -5.70 -5.96 -21.50
N VAL A 157 -6.25 -4.83 -21.06
CA VAL A 157 -5.68 -4.05 -19.93
C VAL A 157 -5.77 -4.84 -18.64
N VAL A 158 -6.92 -5.47 -18.36
CA VAL A 158 -7.12 -6.28 -17.15
C VAL A 158 -6.17 -7.48 -17.14
N GLN A 159 -6.03 -8.15 -18.27
CA GLN A 159 -5.08 -9.26 -18.41
C GLN A 159 -3.64 -8.78 -18.16
N GLU A 160 -3.28 -7.63 -18.73
CA GLU A 160 -1.95 -7.06 -18.52
C GLU A 160 -1.72 -6.69 -17.05
N LEU A 161 -2.66 -5.99 -16.41
CA LEU A 161 -2.58 -5.65 -14.98
C LEU A 161 -2.41 -6.89 -14.09
N GLY A 162 -3.12 -7.98 -14.38
CA GLY A 162 -2.98 -9.25 -13.66
C GLY A 162 -1.59 -9.88 -13.78
N HIS A 163 -0.86 -9.60 -14.86
CA HIS A 163 0.48 -10.15 -15.09
C HIS A 163 1.62 -9.24 -14.63
N CYS A 164 1.38 -7.93 -14.53
CA CYS A 164 2.43 -6.92 -14.32
C CYS A 164 2.36 -6.22 -12.96
N MET A 165 1.29 -6.41 -12.19
CA MET A 165 1.21 -5.90 -10.80
C MET A 165 1.95 -6.83 -9.86
N TYR A 166 2.96 -6.30 -9.18
CA TYR A 166 3.70 -7.03 -8.16
C TYR A 166 3.64 -6.25 -6.84
N VAL A 167 2.79 -6.69 -5.92
CA VAL A 167 2.42 -5.97 -4.69
C VAL A 167 1.83 -4.60 -5.03
N ASP A 168 2.58 -3.54 -4.82
CA ASP A 168 2.22 -2.14 -5.07
C ASP A 168 2.84 -1.56 -6.35
N ASP A 169 3.71 -2.32 -7.03
CA ASP A 169 4.41 -1.88 -8.23
C ASP A 169 3.73 -2.37 -9.53
N LEU A 170 3.48 -1.44 -10.44
CA LEU A 170 3.16 -1.72 -11.84
C LEU A 170 4.47 -1.80 -12.63
N THR A 171 4.72 -2.93 -13.30
CA THR A 171 5.92 -3.15 -14.11
C THR A 171 5.53 -3.71 -15.48
N SER A 172 5.22 -2.83 -16.43
CA SER A 172 4.69 -3.19 -17.75
C SER A 172 5.33 -2.36 -18.85
N GLY A 173 4.79 -2.42 -20.06
CA GLY A 173 5.28 -1.67 -21.21
C GLY A 173 4.45 -1.88 -22.46
N ALA A 174 4.97 -1.39 -23.57
CA ALA A 174 4.37 -1.49 -24.89
C ALA A 174 5.44 -1.41 -26.00
N ASP A 175 5.04 -1.63 -27.24
CA ASP A 175 5.96 -1.50 -28.38
C ASP A 175 6.12 -0.05 -28.84
N THR A 176 5.14 0.81 -28.57
CA THR A 176 5.13 2.24 -28.93
C THR A 176 4.77 3.13 -27.75
N ASP A 177 5.20 4.41 -27.81
CA ASP A 177 4.83 5.43 -26.82
C ASP A 177 3.32 5.65 -26.74
N ALA A 178 2.61 5.56 -27.86
CA ALA A 178 1.16 5.72 -27.92
C ALA A 178 0.42 4.60 -27.16
N GLU A 179 0.83 3.36 -27.37
CA GLU A 179 0.28 2.21 -26.63
C GLU A 179 0.64 2.27 -25.14
N GLY A 180 1.90 2.64 -24.81
CA GLY A 180 2.34 2.84 -23.44
C GLY A 180 1.51 3.92 -22.73
N PHE A 181 1.20 5.01 -23.41
CA PHE A 181 0.34 6.06 -22.84
C PHE A 181 -1.11 5.59 -22.68
N ALA A 182 -1.66 4.85 -23.64
CA ALA A 182 -3.00 4.26 -23.52
C ALA A 182 -3.09 3.31 -22.31
N LEU A 183 -2.08 2.46 -22.11
CA LEU A 183 -1.98 1.57 -20.94
C LEU A 183 -1.94 2.36 -19.61
N VAL A 184 -1.10 3.41 -19.53
CA VAL A 184 -1.00 4.28 -18.34
C VAL A 184 -2.34 4.92 -18.00
N LYS A 185 -3.04 5.47 -19.01
CA LYS A 185 -4.37 6.08 -18.81
C LYS A 185 -5.39 5.08 -18.29
N ALA A 186 -5.47 3.92 -18.92
CA ALA A 186 -6.43 2.89 -18.55
C ALA A 186 -6.13 2.32 -17.16
N ALA A 187 -4.86 1.98 -16.88
CA ALA A 187 -4.44 1.49 -15.57
C ALA A 187 -4.75 2.49 -14.46
N LYS A 188 -4.41 3.77 -14.68
CA LYS A 188 -4.69 4.84 -13.70
C LYS A 188 -6.19 5.03 -13.46
N ALA A 189 -7.00 5.01 -14.50
CA ALA A 189 -8.45 5.16 -14.39
C ALA A 189 -9.08 3.98 -13.64
N ILE A 190 -8.75 2.75 -14.03
CA ILE A 190 -9.26 1.53 -13.39
C ILE A 190 -8.88 1.52 -11.90
N LEU A 191 -7.62 1.77 -11.56
CA LEU A 191 -7.17 1.76 -10.17
C LEU A 191 -7.80 2.88 -9.35
N ALA A 192 -7.96 4.09 -9.92
CA ALA A 192 -8.59 5.23 -9.24
C ALA A 192 -10.04 4.95 -8.82
N GLU A 193 -10.82 4.24 -9.64
CA GLU A 193 -12.19 3.84 -9.30
C GLU A 193 -12.25 2.84 -8.13
N GLY A 194 -11.15 2.11 -7.89
CA GLY A 194 -10.97 1.26 -6.71
C GLY A 194 -10.40 2.00 -5.49
N GLY A 195 -10.16 3.31 -5.59
CA GLY A 195 -9.54 4.09 -4.52
C GLY A 195 -8.01 4.00 -4.50
N PHE A 196 -7.39 3.37 -5.51
CA PHE A 196 -5.94 3.23 -5.59
C PHE A 196 -5.33 4.33 -6.47
N ASN A 197 -4.45 5.14 -5.90
CA ASN A 197 -3.74 6.17 -6.65
C ASN A 197 -2.43 5.62 -7.24
N LEU A 198 -2.42 5.34 -8.54
CA LEU A 198 -1.21 4.96 -9.27
C LEU A 198 -0.41 6.23 -9.60
N ARG A 199 0.87 6.26 -9.21
CA ARG A 199 1.74 7.45 -9.30
C ARG A 199 3.20 7.11 -9.59
N LYS A 200 4.07 8.14 -9.66
CA LYS A 200 5.52 8.05 -9.89
C LYS A 200 5.85 7.25 -11.16
N PHE A 201 5.13 7.52 -12.22
CA PHE A 201 5.40 6.91 -13.50
C PHE A 201 6.80 7.27 -13.99
N VAL A 202 7.54 6.25 -14.44
CA VAL A 202 8.85 6.36 -15.08
C VAL A 202 8.88 5.44 -16.28
N SER A 203 9.43 5.91 -17.40
CA SER A 203 9.67 5.08 -18.58
C SER A 203 11.10 5.22 -19.09
N ASN A 204 11.49 4.34 -20.01
CA ASN A 204 12.73 4.47 -20.76
C ASN A 204 12.59 5.38 -22.00
N SER A 205 11.38 5.91 -22.25
CA SER A 205 11.08 6.87 -23.33
C SER A 205 10.85 8.29 -22.78
N LYS A 206 11.73 9.23 -23.13
CA LYS A 206 11.56 10.65 -22.76
C LYS A 206 10.28 11.27 -23.34
N THR A 207 9.85 10.80 -24.52
CA THR A 207 8.60 11.24 -25.15
C THR A 207 7.40 10.81 -24.34
N LEU A 208 7.38 9.54 -23.93
CA LEU A 208 6.31 9.02 -23.09
C LEU A 208 6.28 9.71 -21.71
N ASP A 209 7.43 9.89 -21.06
CA ASP A 209 7.52 10.61 -19.77
C ASP A 209 6.94 12.03 -19.88
N ALA A 210 7.28 12.78 -20.95
CA ALA A 210 6.73 14.12 -21.19
C ALA A 210 5.21 14.11 -21.41
N THR A 211 4.70 13.10 -22.14
CA THR A 211 3.27 12.92 -22.39
C THR A 211 2.52 12.59 -21.11
N ILE A 212 3.06 11.68 -20.28
CA ILE A 212 2.50 11.33 -18.96
C ILE A 212 2.50 12.55 -18.03
N ALA A 213 3.61 13.29 -17.98
CA ALA A 213 3.69 14.50 -17.16
C ALA A 213 2.66 15.56 -17.58
N SER A 214 2.46 15.76 -18.88
CA SER A 214 1.44 16.67 -19.40
C SER A 214 0.01 16.21 -19.04
N TYR A 215 -0.25 14.90 -19.10
CA TYR A 215 -1.55 14.33 -18.73
C TYR A 215 -1.86 14.45 -17.25
N LEU A 216 -0.88 14.20 -16.39
CA LEU A 216 -1.04 14.26 -14.94
C LEU A 216 -1.13 15.69 -14.40
N GLY A 217 -0.66 16.67 -15.19
CA GLY A 217 -0.56 18.05 -14.76
C GLY A 217 0.59 18.29 -13.76
N PRO A 218 0.75 19.53 -13.29
CA PRO A 218 1.76 19.83 -12.27
C PRO A 218 1.47 19.01 -11.01
N VAL A 219 2.49 18.33 -10.50
CA VAL A 219 2.41 17.62 -9.22
C VAL A 219 2.04 18.65 -8.16
N SER A 220 0.79 18.64 -7.73
CA SER A 220 0.40 19.44 -6.57
C SER A 220 1.17 18.87 -5.36
N ASN A 221 2.19 19.58 -4.92
CA ASN A 221 2.82 19.35 -3.61
C ASN A 221 1.81 19.70 -2.52
N THR A 222 0.73 18.92 -2.44
CA THR A 222 -0.16 19.00 -1.29
C THR A 222 0.58 18.36 -0.12
N ALA A 223 0.42 18.93 1.06
CA ALA A 223 1.05 18.46 2.30
C ALA A 223 0.80 16.95 2.62
N ALA A 224 -0.08 16.29 1.86
CA ALA A 224 -0.32 14.85 1.89
C ALA A 224 0.88 14.03 1.37
N ASP A 225 1.73 14.57 0.48
CA ASP A 225 2.97 13.90 0.04
C ASP A 225 4.09 13.92 1.11
N ALA A 226 3.90 14.62 2.20
CA ALA A 226 4.86 14.67 3.30
C ALA A 226 4.75 13.50 4.28
N SER A 227 3.78 12.58 4.10
CA SER A 227 3.45 11.51 5.06
C SER A 227 3.62 10.07 4.54
N ASP A 228 4.26 9.89 3.38
CA ASP A 228 4.62 8.54 2.87
C ASP A 228 5.97 8.02 3.33
#